data_73a9582f27a703226487f585b6a16eef
#
_entry.id   73a9582f27a703226487f585b6a16eef
#
_cell.length_a   1.000
_cell.length_b   1.000
_cell.length_c   1.000
_cell.angle_alpha   90.00
_cell.angle_beta   90.00
_cell.angle_gamma   90.00
#
_symmetry.space_group_name_H-M   'P 1'
#
loop_
_entity.id
_entity.type
_entity.pdbx_description
1 polymer ?
#
loop_
_entity_poly.entity_id
_entity_poly.type
_entity_poly.pdbx_seq_one_letter_code
_entity_poly.pdbx_strand_id
1 'polypeptide(L)'
;MSNKSVREPLFHVAKRGYVPKYKSWAIRLGSIVAALIVCAVVTMILTGENPISVYKTMFEGAFGTERKIWKLLQSLAMLLCVSLAITPAFKMRFWNIGGEGQVLIGGLATAACMILLGGKVPNALLIIIMLVASIIAGAVWALIPAVFKAKFNTNETLFTLMMNYVAIQIVSYFCMYWENPKGSGKIGVINSNTMDGWLPTIGKYDYLLNIIIVLIITIAMYVYLKYLSLIHI
;
A
#
# COMPACT_ATOMS: atom_id res chain seq x y z
N MET A 1 55.20 -25.21 -13.03
CA MET A 1 54.07 -24.25 -13.06
C MET A 1 53.01 -24.86 -13.97
N SER A 2 51.95 -25.40 -13.39
CA SER A 2 50.86 -26.07 -14.13
C SER A 2 49.92 -25.01 -14.69
N ASN A 3 49.87 -24.93 -16.01
CA ASN A 3 48.95 -24.08 -16.75
C ASN A 3 47.53 -24.64 -16.66
N LYS A 4 46.74 -24.29 -15.62
CA LYS A 4 45.33 -24.62 -15.56
C LYS A 4 44.63 -23.81 -16.63
N SER A 5 44.28 -24.41 -17.74
CA SER A 5 43.36 -23.87 -18.72
C SER A 5 42.04 -23.54 -18.00
N VAL A 6 41.79 -22.26 -17.78
CA VAL A 6 40.50 -21.76 -17.29
C VAL A 6 39.48 -22.11 -18.37
N ARG A 7 38.63 -23.12 -18.15
CA ARG A 7 37.51 -23.42 -19.03
C ARG A 7 36.55 -22.21 -19.00
N GLU A 8 36.45 -21.53 -20.13
CA GLU A 8 35.46 -20.44 -20.28
C GLU A 8 34.06 -21.02 -20.08
N PRO A 9 33.20 -20.33 -19.30
CA PRO A 9 31.82 -20.78 -19.11
C PRO A 9 31.08 -20.80 -20.45
N LEU A 10 30.31 -21.88 -20.70
CA LEU A 10 29.50 -22.05 -21.92
C LEU A 10 28.48 -20.93 -22.15
N PHE A 11 28.10 -20.23 -21.10
CA PHE A 11 27.19 -19.10 -21.16
C PHE A 11 27.81 -17.90 -20.49
N HIS A 12 27.84 -16.78 -21.19
CA HIS A 12 28.36 -15.49 -20.69
C HIS A 12 27.21 -14.49 -20.60
N VAL A 13 26.92 -13.98 -19.40
CA VAL A 13 25.94 -12.93 -19.21
C VAL A 13 26.62 -11.59 -19.42
N ALA A 14 26.43 -10.99 -20.60
CA ALA A 14 26.94 -9.68 -20.93
C ALA A 14 25.86 -8.60 -20.75
N LYS A 15 26.24 -7.45 -20.21
CA LYS A 15 25.35 -6.28 -20.13
C LYS A 15 24.97 -5.86 -21.54
N ARG A 16 23.68 -5.96 -21.86
CA ARG A 16 23.16 -5.58 -23.18
C ARG A 16 23.34 -4.07 -23.40
N GLY A 17 23.86 -3.69 -24.55
CA GLY A 17 23.97 -2.30 -24.96
C GLY A 17 22.61 -1.64 -25.18
N TYR A 18 22.55 -0.57 -25.97
CA TYR A 18 21.32 0.17 -26.25
C TYR A 18 20.24 -0.74 -26.87
N VAL A 19 19.07 -0.76 -26.22
CA VAL A 19 17.86 -1.42 -26.76
C VAL A 19 16.90 -0.35 -27.23
N PRO A 20 16.50 -0.34 -28.51
CA PRO A 20 15.53 0.63 -29.02
C PRO A 20 14.21 0.55 -28.25
N LYS A 21 13.58 1.69 -28.02
CA LYS A 21 12.34 1.79 -27.21
C LYS A 21 11.24 0.82 -27.66
N TYR A 22 11.04 0.65 -28.97
CA TYR A 22 10.04 -0.25 -29.51
C TYR A 22 10.28 -1.73 -29.16
N LYS A 23 11.55 -2.19 -29.20
CA LYS A 23 11.91 -3.55 -28.77
C LYS A 23 11.69 -3.76 -27.29
N SER A 24 12.01 -2.75 -26.46
CA SER A 24 11.74 -2.80 -25.02
C SER A 24 10.24 -2.92 -24.72
N TRP A 25 9.41 -2.16 -25.43
CA TRP A 25 7.96 -2.26 -25.28
C TRP A 25 7.41 -3.60 -25.80
N ALA A 26 7.91 -4.10 -26.95
CA ALA A 26 7.49 -5.39 -27.50
C ALA A 26 7.83 -6.54 -26.53
N ILE A 27 9.01 -6.53 -25.91
CA ILE A 27 9.39 -7.52 -24.91
C ILE A 27 8.47 -7.45 -23.68
N ARG A 28 8.18 -6.25 -23.18
CA ARG A 28 7.28 -6.07 -22.00
C ARG A 28 5.87 -6.59 -22.29
N LEU A 29 5.30 -6.19 -23.43
CA LEU A 29 3.97 -6.65 -23.84
C LEU A 29 3.95 -8.16 -24.09
N GLY A 30 4.97 -8.70 -24.76
CA GLY A 30 5.12 -10.13 -24.97
C GLY A 30 5.22 -10.90 -23.65
N SER A 31 5.96 -10.39 -22.68
CA SER A 31 6.07 -11.00 -21.34
C SER A 31 4.73 -10.99 -20.59
N ILE A 32 3.94 -9.90 -20.70
CA ILE A 32 2.61 -9.83 -20.08
C ILE A 32 1.67 -10.85 -20.73
N VAL A 33 1.65 -10.93 -22.05
CA VAL A 33 0.82 -11.90 -22.78
C VAL A 33 1.22 -13.33 -22.44
N ALA A 34 2.52 -13.63 -22.39
CA ALA A 34 3.01 -14.95 -22.01
C ALA A 34 2.59 -15.30 -20.56
N ALA A 35 2.70 -14.36 -19.62
CA ALA A 35 2.26 -14.56 -18.25
C ALA A 35 0.74 -14.85 -18.17
N LEU A 36 -0.07 -14.12 -18.93
CA LEU A 36 -1.52 -14.35 -19.00
C LEU A 36 -1.84 -15.74 -19.58
N ILE A 37 -1.12 -16.19 -20.60
CA ILE A 37 -1.30 -17.54 -21.16
C ILE A 37 -0.94 -18.61 -20.12
N VAL A 38 0.19 -18.46 -19.42
CA VAL A 38 0.57 -19.39 -18.36
C VAL A 38 -0.47 -19.43 -17.24
N CYS A 39 -0.95 -18.27 -16.77
CA CYS A 39 -2.02 -18.20 -15.79
C CYS A 39 -3.32 -18.85 -16.29
N ALA A 40 -3.67 -18.68 -17.58
CA ALA A 40 -4.83 -19.31 -18.19
C ALA A 40 -4.75 -20.84 -18.16
N VAL A 41 -3.58 -21.40 -18.53
CA VAL A 41 -3.32 -22.85 -18.50
C VAL A 41 -3.39 -23.39 -17.08
N VAL A 42 -2.74 -22.71 -16.12
CA VAL A 42 -2.78 -23.10 -14.70
C VAL A 42 -4.21 -23.08 -14.16
N THR A 43 -4.96 -22.03 -14.44
CA THR A 43 -6.36 -21.92 -14.01
C THR A 43 -7.20 -23.05 -14.59
N MET A 44 -7.08 -23.32 -15.89
CA MET A 44 -7.80 -24.41 -16.55
C MET A 44 -7.48 -25.79 -15.95
N ILE A 45 -6.22 -26.04 -15.61
CA ILE A 45 -5.80 -27.31 -14.99
C ILE A 45 -6.33 -27.46 -13.56
N LEU A 46 -6.31 -26.37 -12.78
CA LEU A 46 -6.69 -26.41 -11.36
C LEU A 46 -8.20 -26.35 -11.12
N THR A 47 -8.93 -25.57 -11.92
CA THR A 47 -10.36 -25.32 -11.69
C THR A 47 -11.28 -25.98 -12.71
N GLY A 48 -10.74 -26.40 -13.87
CA GLY A 48 -11.56 -26.90 -14.99
C GLY A 48 -12.35 -25.81 -15.72
N GLU A 49 -12.26 -24.56 -15.30
CA GLU A 49 -13.02 -23.42 -15.84
C GLU A 49 -12.39 -22.89 -17.13
N ASN A 50 -13.24 -22.33 -18.00
CA ASN A 50 -12.75 -21.68 -19.22
C ASN A 50 -11.97 -20.38 -18.87
N PRO A 51 -10.68 -20.27 -19.22
CA PRO A 51 -9.86 -19.11 -18.89
C PRO A 51 -10.42 -17.78 -19.42
N ILE A 52 -11.09 -17.80 -20.57
CA ILE A 52 -11.71 -16.60 -21.15
C ILE A 52 -12.85 -16.12 -20.26
N SER A 53 -13.65 -17.04 -19.72
CA SER A 53 -14.74 -16.73 -18.79
C SER A 53 -14.16 -16.12 -17.49
N VAL A 54 -13.07 -16.68 -16.97
CA VAL A 54 -12.40 -16.16 -15.79
C VAL A 54 -11.87 -14.75 -16.01
N TYR A 55 -11.18 -14.47 -17.13
CA TYR A 55 -10.70 -13.13 -17.44
C TYR A 55 -11.84 -12.12 -17.66
N LYS A 56 -12.92 -12.54 -18.32
CA LYS A 56 -14.11 -11.73 -18.48
C LYS A 56 -14.71 -11.34 -17.13
N THR A 57 -14.87 -12.31 -16.24
CA THR A 57 -15.38 -12.09 -14.87
C THR A 57 -14.47 -11.17 -14.05
N MET A 58 -13.15 -11.32 -14.17
CA MET A 58 -12.18 -10.40 -13.53
C MET A 58 -12.34 -8.97 -14.04
N PHE A 59 -12.47 -8.79 -15.36
CA PHE A 59 -12.66 -7.47 -15.97
C PHE A 59 -14.01 -6.86 -15.56
N GLU A 60 -15.09 -7.63 -15.61
CA GLU A 60 -16.42 -7.22 -15.14
C GLU A 60 -16.43 -6.96 -13.62
N GLY A 61 -15.60 -7.68 -12.87
CA GLY A 61 -15.37 -7.45 -11.45
C GLY A 61 -14.81 -6.06 -11.14
N ALA A 62 -13.90 -5.57 -11.99
CA ALA A 62 -13.27 -4.26 -11.85
C ALA A 62 -14.10 -3.11 -12.45
N PHE A 63 -14.66 -3.31 -13.65
CA PHE A 63 -15.25 -2.25 -14.47
C PHE A 63 -16.74 -2.43 -14.76
N GLY A 64 -17.36 -3.53 -14.35
CA GLY A 64 -18.72 -3.91 -14.78
C GLY A 64 -19.85 -3.01 -14.26
N THR A 65 -19.61 -2.19 -13.24
CA THR A 65 -20.61 -1.24 -12.70
C THR A 65 -19.94 0.03 -12.22
N GLU A 66 -20.68 1.14 -12.21
CA GLU A 66 -20.21 2.42 -11.70
C GLU A 66 -19.66 2.31 -10.26
N ARG A 67 -20.36 1.59 -9.37
CA ARG A 67 -19.92 1.34 -8.00
C ARG A 67 -18.58 0.60 -7.91
N LYS A 68 -18.31 -0.34 -8.83
CA LYS A 68 -17.04 -1.07 -8.87
C LYS A 68 -15.90 -0.16 -9.33
N ILE A 69 -16.16 0.71 -10.32
CA ILE A 69 -15.19 1.71 -10.79
C ILE A 69 -14.82 2.68 -9.66
N TRP A 70 -15.80 3.18 -8.89
CA TRP A 70 -15.52 4.05 -7.75
C TRP A 70 -14.69 3.35 -6.67
N LYS A 71 -14.97 2.08 -6.38
CA LYS A 71 -14.14 1.28 -5.46
C LYS A 71 -12.71 1.08 -5.98
N LEU A 72 -12.56 0.85 -7.27
CA LEU A 72 -11.24 0.76 -7.91
C LEU A 72 -10.46 2.06 -7.78
N LEU A 73 -11.11 3.21 -8.05
CA LEU A 73 -10.50 4.54 -7.90
C LEU A 73 -10.11 4.82 -6.44
N GLN A 74 -10.93 4.43 -5.48
CA GLN A 74 -10.60 4.53 -4.05
C GLN A 74 -9.36 3.71 -3.70
N SER A 75 -9.28 2.45 -4.17
CA SER A 75 -8.12 1.60 -3.93
C SER A 75 -6.85 2.16 -4.57
N LEU A 76 -6.97 2.69 -5.80
CA LEU A 76 -5.87 3.39 -6.47
C LEU A 76 -5.40 4.62 -5.70
N ALA A 77 -6.33 5.43 -5.19
CA ALA A 77 -6.02 6.61 -4.39
C ALA A 77 -5.25 6.21 -3.11
N MET A 78 -5.68 5.17 -2.42
CA MET A 78 -4.99 4.66 -1.22
C MET A 78 -3.57 4.16 -1.55
N LEU A 79 -3.39 3.37 -2.61
CA LEU A 79 -2.08 2.90 -3.06
C LEU A 79 -1.17 4.06 -3.46
N LEU A 80 -1.71 5.07 -4.15
CA LEU A 80 -0.96 6.27 -4.52
C LEU A 80 -0.50 7.04 -3.27
N CYS A 81 -1.38 7.20 -2.28
CA CYS A 81 -1.06 7.86 -1.02
C CYS A 81 0.11 7.17 -0.31
N VAL A 82 0.08 5.84 -0.17
CA VAL A 82 1.17 5.07 0.43
C VAL A 82 2.46 5.20 -0.39
N SER A 83 2.38 5.09 -1.71
CA SER A 83 3.53 5.23 -2.60
C SER A 83 4.20 6.60 -2.48
N LEU A 84 3.40 7.66 -2.37
CA LEU A 84 3.90 9.02 -2.17
C LEU A 84 4.56 9.18 -0.80
N ALA A 85 3.98 8.59 0.25
CA ALA A 85 4.52 8.66 1.60
C ALA A 85 5.91 8.02 1.72
N ILE A 86 6.17 6.90 1.03
CA ILE A 86 7.46 6.22 1.07
C ILE A 86 8.50 6.79 0.09
N THR A 87 8.08 7.56 -0.92
CA THR A 87 8.97 8.10 -1.96
C THR A 87 10.13 8.95 -1.39
N PRO A 88 9.96 9.85 -0.40
CA PRO A 88 11.06 10.61 0.18
C PRO A 88 12.11 9.71 0.83
N ALA A 89 11.69 8.68 1.57
CA ALA A 89 12.59 7.73 2.22
C ALA A 89 13.48 7.01 1.18
N PHE A 90 12.89 6.52 0.09
CA PHE A 90 13.64 5.88 -0.99
C PHE A 90 14.61 6.84 -1.68
N LYS A 91 14.23 8.11 -1.88
CA LYS A 91 15.13 9.12 -2.43
C LYS A 91 16.33 9.40 -1.52
N MET A 92 16.15 9.35 -0.21
CA MET A 92 17.22 9.45 0.79
C MET A 92 18.01 8.14 0.96
N ARG A 93 17.83 7.16 0.10
CA ARG A 93 18.42 5.80 0.19
C ARG A 93 18.10 5.06 1.49
N PHE A 94 17.02 5.41 2.15
CA PHE A 94 16.45 4.67 3.26
C PHE A 94 15.36 3.72 2.72
N TRP A 95 15.67 2.43 2.66
CA TRP A 95 14.79 1.40 2.10
C TRP A 95 13.69 1.03 3.10
N ASN A 96 12.70 1.91 3.24
CA ASN A 96 11.57 1.69 4.13
C ASN A 96 10.52 0.78 3.48
N ILE A 97 10.53 -0.51 3.82
CA ILE A 97 9.47 -1.46 3.45
C ILE A 97 8.35 -1.49 4.49
N GLY A 98 8.49 -0.73 5.58
CA GLY A 98 7.58 -0.66 6.71
C GLY A 98 6.30 0.17 6.51
N GLY A 99 6.01 0.60 5.28
CA GLY A 99 4.83 1.42 4.99
C GLY A 99 3.51 0.76 5.38
N GLU A 100 3.39 -0.56 5.23
CA GLU A 100 2.20 -1.31 5.64
C GLU A 100 1.97 -1.21 7.16
N GLY A 101 2.99 -1.45 7.97
CA GLY A 101 2.89 -1.34 9.43
C GLY A 101 2.54 0.08 9.90
N GLN A 102 3.06 1.11 9.24
CA GLN A 102 2.74 2.50 9.54
C GLN A 102 1.26 2.80 9.27
N VAL A 103 0.72 2.33 8.14
CA VAL A 103 -0.71 2.47 7.80
C VAL A 103 -1.58 1.71 8.79
N LEU A 104 -1.20 0.49 9.15
CA LEU A 104 -1.95 -0.34 10.10
C LEU A 104 -2.01 0.29 11.48
N ILE A 105 -0.91 0.80 12.01
CA ILE A 105 -0.86 1.46 13.33
C ILE A 105 -1.59 2.80 13.32
N GLY A 106 -1.45 3.59 12.25
CA GLY A 106 -2.23 4.81 12.06
C GLY A 106 -3.74 4.53 11.99
N GLY A 107 -4.14 3.49 11.24
CA GLY A 107 -5.52 3.03 11.16
C GLY A 107 -6.06 2.53 12.50
N LEU A 108 -5.25 1.81 13.28
CA LEU A 108 -5.61 1.35 14.61
C LEU A 108 -5.87 2.54 15.56
N ALA A 109 -5.01 3.57 15.54
CA ALA A 109 -5.22 4.78 16.32
C ALA A 109 -6.52 5.51 15.93
N THR A 110 -6.81 5.58 14.63
CA THR A 110 -8.07 6.12 14.12
C THR A 110 -9.27 5.34 14.65
N ALA A 111 -9.26 4.01 14.52
CA ALA A 111 -10.32 3.13 15.00
C ALA A 111 -10.52 3.25 16.52
N ALA A 112 -9.44 3.32 17.29
CA ALA A 112 -9.49 3.54 18.73
C ALA A 112 -10.20 4.85 19.09
N CYS A 113 -9.86 5.96 18.40
CA CYS A 113 -10.55 7.24 18.60
C CYS A 113 -12.04 7.15 18.26
N MET A 114 -12.41 6.49 17.16
CA MET A 114 -13.82 6.30 16.78
C MET A 114 -14.60 5.53 17.84
N ILE A 115 -14.04 4.44 18.37
CA ILE A 115 -14.70 3.58 19.34
C ILE A 115 -14.79 4.26 20.71
N LEU A 116 -13.72 4.95 21.15
CA LEU A 116 -13.65 5.50 22.50
C LEU A 116 -14.33 6.86 22.66
N LEU A 117 -14.32 7.68 21.61
CA LEU A 117 -14.81 9.07 21.60
C LEU A 117 -16.09 9.26 20.80
N GLY A 118 -16.52 8.28 20.00
CA GLY A 118 -17.79 8.34 19.26
C GLY A 118 -18.96 8.62 20.20
N GLY A 119 -19.82 9.56 19.83
CA GLY A 119 -20.95 10.04 20.64
C GLY A 119 -20.60 10.92 21.84
N LYS A 120 -19.30 11.13 22.13
CA LYS A 120 -18.86 11.96 23.28
C LYS A 120 -18.41 13.35 22.87
N VAL A 121 -18.00 13.51 21.61
CA VAL A 121 -17.49 14.77 21.07
C VAL A 121 -18.16 15.07 19.73
N PRO A 122 -18.27 16.36 19.31
CA PRO A 122 -18.77 16.71 18.00
C PRO A 122 -17.98 16.02 16.88
N ASN A 123 -18.67 15.57 15.81
CA ASN A 123 -18.06 14.79 14.73
C ASN A 123 -16.85 15.50 14.08
N ALA A 124 -16.93 16.82 13.86
CA ALA A 124 -15.81 17.58 13.30
C ALA A 124 -14.56 17.54 14.19
N LEU A 125 -14.72 17.64 15.52
CA LEU A 125 -13.62 17.53 16.47
C LEU A 125 -13.07 16.10 16.51
N LEU A 126 -13.94 15.10 16.45
CA LEU A 126 -13.54 13.69 16.39
C LEU A 126 -12.66 13.42 15.18
N ILE A 127 -13.03 13.90 14.00
CA ILE A 127 -12.24 13.74 12.76
C ILE A 127 -10.85 14.38 12.92
N ILE A 128 -10.75 15.56 13.52
CA ILE A 128 -9.46 16.23 13.78
C ILE A 128 -8.60 15.40 14.73
N ILE A 129 -9.18 14.90 15.82
CA ILE A 129 -8.49 14.05 16.80
C ILE A 129 -7.98 12.77 16.11
N MET A 130 -8.82 12.13 15.31
CA MET A 130 -8.46 10.92 14.56
C MET A 130 -7.28 11.17 13.61
N LEU A 131 -7.30 12.28 12.89
CA LEU A 131 -6.23 12.67 11.97
C LEU A 131 -4.91 12.90 12.72
N VAL A 132 -4.94 13.65 13.81
CA VAL A 132 -3.74 13.92 14.63
C VAL A 132 -3.23 12.63 15.26
N ALA A 133 -4.11 11.81 15.84
CA ALA A 133 -3.73 10.52 16.44
C ALA A 133 -3.10 9.57 15.42
N SER A 134 -3.66 9.48 14.21
CA SER A 134 -3.13 8.67 13.12
C SER A 134 -1.73 9.13 12.69
N ILE A 135 -1.53 10.45 12.54
CA ILE A 135 -0.22 11.02 12.18
C ILE A 135 0.82 10.69 13.28
N ILE A 136 0.49 10.92 14.54
CA ILE A 136 1.40 10.66 15.66
C ILE A 136 1.73 9.17 15.74
N ALA A 137 0.74 8.30 15.69
CA ALA A 137 0.94 6.85 15.78
C ALA A 137 1.80 6.32 14.64
N GLY A 138 1.52 6.73 13.39
CA GLY A 138 2.32 6.37 12.23
C GLY A 138 3.75 6.90 12.29
N ALA A 139 3.94 8.15 12.74
CA ALA A 139 5.25 8.78 12.89
C ALA A 139 6.09 8.08 13.98
N VAL A 140 5.50 7.80 15.14
CA VAL A 140 6.17 7.06 16.23
C VAL A 140 6.58 5.67 15.75
N TRP A 141 5.71 4.97 15.02
CA TRP A 141 6.03 3.67 14.45
C TRP A 141 7.19 3.72 13.46
N ALA A 142 7.22 4.75 12.60
CA ALA A 142 8.31 4.99 11.65
C ALA A 142 9.63 5.38 12.32
N LEU A 143 9.56 6.07 13.46
CA LEU A 143 10.73 6.54 14.19
C LEU A 143 11.56 5.38 14.76
N ILE A 144 10.91 4.28 15.17
CA ILE A 144 11.59 3.12 15.76
C ILE A 144 12.70 2.59 14.83
N PRO A 145 12.44 2.14 13.59
CA PRO A 145 13.50 1.66 12.72
C PRO A 145 14.50 2.75 12.34
N ALA A 146 14.08 4.01 12.25
CA ALA A 146 14.98 5.13 11.96
C ALA A 146 16.02 5.35 13.06
N VAL A 147 15.61 5.29 14.34
CA VAL A 147 16.51 5.39 15.49
C VAL A 147 17.49 4.21 15.55
N PHE A 148 16.99 2.99 15.29
CA PHE A 148 17.86 1.80 15.28
C PHE A 148 18.88 1.87 14.14
N LYS A 149 18.48 2.38 12.96
CA LYS A 149 19.42 2.62 11.87
C LYS A 149 20.47 3.66 12.23
N ALA A 150 20.05 4.77 12.83
CA ALA A 150 20.96 5.88 13.16
C ALA A 150 21.94 5.50 14.28
N LYS A 151 21.52 4.80 15.32
CA LYS A 151 22.36 4.45 16.48
C LYS A 151 23.18 3.19 16.30
N PHE A 152 22.60 2.16 15.67
CA PHE A 152 23.19 0.82 15.61
C PHE A 152 23.54 0.37 14.19
N ASN A 153 23.33 1.23 13.20
CA ASN A 153 23.57 0.93 11.78
C ASN A 153 22.94 -0.40 11.32
N THR A 154 21.73 -0.70 11.85
CA THR A 154 20.97 -1.90 11.50
C THR A 154 20.55 -1.89 10.02
N ASN A 155 20.23 -3.07 9.47
CA ASN A 155 19.66 -3.16 8.14
C ASN A 155 18.21 -2.66 8.18
N GLU A 156 17.96 -1.46 7.61
CA GLU A 156 16.66 -0.80 7.62
C GLU A 156 15.58 -1.59 6.90
N THR A 157 15.93 -2.26 5.79
CA THR A 157 15.00 -3.07 5.00
C THR A 157 14.44 -4.23 5.82
N LEU A 158 15.34 -4.98 6.47
CA LEU A 158 14.94 -6.13 7.29
C LEU A 158 14.17 -5.67 8.53
N PHE A 159 14.66 -4.62 9.20
CA PHE A 159 14.04 -4.11 10.41
C PHE A 159 12.62 -3.59 10.16
N THR A 160 12.43 -2.79 9.11
CA THR A 160 11.11 -2.25 8.74
C THR A 160 10.13 -3.35 8.29
N LEU A 161 10.63 -4.41 7.63
CA LEU A 161 9.82 -5.58 7.29
C LEU A 161 9.35 -6.33 8.54
N MET A 162 10.24 -6.54 9.52
CA MET A 162 9.86 -7.18 10.79
C MET A 162 8.83 -6.35 11.56
N MET A 163 8.94 -5.02 11.53
CA MET A 163 7.96 -4.11 12.14
C MET A 163 6.56 -4.24 11.53
N ASN A 164 6.43 -4.58 10.24
CA ASN A 164 5.12 -4.86 9.64
C ASN A 164 4.44 -6.05 10.31
N TYR A 165 5.17 -7.16 10.52
CA TYR A 165 4.61 -8.34 11.20
C TYR A 165 4.18 -8.03 12.64
N VAL A 166 4.96 -7.23 13.37
CA VAL A 166 4.58 -6.78 14.71
C VAL A 166 3.31 -5.92 14.66
N ALA A 167 3.21 -4.99 13.70
CA ALA A 167 2.01 -4.18 13.51
C ALA A 167 0.76 -5.04 13.19
N ILE A 168 0.90 -6.02 12.31
CA ILE A 168 -0.19 -6.97 11.98
C ILE A 168 -0.68 -7.69 13.23
N GLN A 169 0.23 -8.17 14.09
CA GLN A 169 -0.16 -8.87 15.32
C GLN A 169 -0.86 -7.94 16.33
N ILE A 170 -0.37 -6.69 16.48
CA ILE A 170 -1.01 -5.70 17.34
C ILE A 170 -2.43 -5.40 16.84
N VAL A 171 -2.59 -5.14 15.54
CA VAL A 171 -3.90 -4.86 14.94
C VAL A 171 -4.83 -6.06 15.07
N SER A 172 -4.33 -7.28 14.84
CA SER A 172 -5.11 -8.51 15.00
C SER A 172 -5.61 -8.70 16.43
N TYR A 173 -4.78 -8.40 17.42
CA TYR A 173 -5.17 -8.41 18.83
C TYR A 173 -6.33 -7.44 19.11
N PHE A 174 -6.22 -6.19 18.67
CA PHE A 174 -7.27 -5.19 18.87
C PHE A 174 -8.52 -5.49 18.04
N CYS A 175 -8.40 -6.10 16.85
CA CYS A 175 -9.56 -6.58 16.09
C CYS A 175 -10.36 -7.62 16.88
N MET A 176 -9.69 -8.56 17.56
CA MET A 176 -10.37 -9.52 18.45
C MET A 176 -10.91 -8.86 19.72
N TYR A 177 -10.19 -7.89 20.29
CA TYR A 177 -10.64 -7.19 21.49
C TYR A 177 -11.92 -6.37 21.27
N TRP A 178 -12.01 -5.68 20.11
CA TRP A 178 -13.16 -4.86 19.71
C TRP A 178 -14.12 -5.58 18.75
N GLU A 179 -14.07 -6.90 18.65
CA GLU A 179 -14.94 -7.64 17.73
C GLU A 179 -16.43 -7.39 17.98
N ASN A 180 -17.17 -7.21 16.89
CA ASN A 180 -18.61 -7.06 16.90
C ASN A 180 -19.23 -7.67 15.62
N PRO A 181 -20.11 -8.71 15.74
CA PRO A 181 -20.50 -9.41 16.97
C PRO A 181 -19.36 -10.25 17.56
N LYS A 182 -19.42 -10.52 18.86
CA LYS A 182 -18.43 -11.32 19.56
C LYS A 182 -18.28 -12.71 18.95
N GLY A 183 -17.02 -13.18 18.80
CA GLY A 183 -16.71 -14.45 18.13
C GLY A 183 -16.56 -14.34 16.61
N SER A 184 -16.73 -13.15 16.02
CA SER A 184 -16.60 -12.95 14.57
C SER A 184 -15.16 -12.76 14.09
N GLY A 185 -14.25 -12.42 15.00
CA GLY A 185 -12.87 -12.01 14.67
C GLY A 185 -12.76 -10.71 13.86
N LYS A 186 -13.85 -9.92 13.78
CA LYS A 186 -13.95 -8.69 12.99
C LYS A 186 -14.54 -7.55 13.81
N ILE A 187 -14.02 -6.34 13.63
CA ILE A 187 -14.59 -5.14 14.30
C ILE A 187 -15.97 -4.78 13.72
N GLY A 188 -16.29 -5.22 12.50
CA GLY A 188 -17.48 -4.78 11.79
C GLY A 188 -17.38 -3.32 11.31
N VAL A 189 -18.53 -2.68 11.11
CA VAL A 189 -18.60 -1.28 10.72
C VAL A 189 -18.71 -0.43 11.97
N ILE A 190 -17.66 0.37 12.27
CA ILE A 190 -17.61 1.20 13.46
C ILE A 190 -18.63 2.35 13.32
N ASN A 191 -19.43 2.57 14.37
CA ASN A 191 -20.42 3.66 14.46
C ASN A 191 -21.41 3.71 13.29
N SER A 192 -21.84 2.55 12.77
CA SER A 192 -22.77 2.46 11.63
C SER A 192 -24.10 3.19 11.85
N ASN A 193 -24.57 3.28 13.10
CA ASN A 193 -25.85 3.92 13.45
C ASN A 193 -25.75 5.42 13.65
N THR A 194 -24.61 5.93 14.17
CA THR A 194 -24.41 7.35 14.50
C THR A 194 -23.58 8.08 13.46
N MET A 195 -22.84 7.34 12.63
CA MET A 195 -21.88 7.86 11.65
C MET A 195 -20.78 8.76 12.26
N ASP A 196 -20.51 8.63 13.56
CA ASP A 196 -19.48 9.39 14.25
C ASP A 196 -18.09 8.97 13.76
N GLY A 197 -17.28 9.97 13.40
CA GLY A 197 -15.94 9.76 12.81
C GLY A 197 -15.96 9.46 11.32
N TRP A 198 -17.13 9.45 10.67
CA TRP A 198 -17.22 9.29 9.23
C TRP A 198 -16.93 10.62 8.54
N LEU A 199 -16.19 10.55 7.44
CA LEU A 199 -15.97 11.73 6.60
C LEU A 199 -17.27 12.12 5.90
N PRO A 200 -17.53 13.44 5.75
CA PRO A 200 -18.74 13.91 5.07
C PRO A 200 -18.73 13.44 3.60
N THR A 201 -19.89 13.01 3.14
CA THR A 201 -20.10 12.63 1.74
C THR A 201 -20.30 13.85 0.86
N ILE A 202 -19.69 13.89 -0.31
CA ILE A 202 -19.91 14.95 -1.30
C ILE A 202 -20.87 14.43 -2.37
N GLY A 203 -22.12 14.89 -2.31
CA GLY A 203 -23.17 14.47 -3.24
C GLY A 203 -23.59 13.02 -3.03
N LYS A 204 -23.63 12.23 -4.11
CA LYS A 204 -24.02 10.81 -4.10
C LYS A 204 -22.85 9.83 -3.92
N TYR A 205 -21.61 10.35 -3.82
CA TYR A 205 -20.39 9.53 -3.89
C TYR A 205 -19.62 9.57 -2.58
N ASP A 206 -19.59 8.46 -1.88
CA ASP A 206 -18.94 8.32 -0.57
C ASP A 206 -17.42 8.47 -0.64
N TYR A 207 -16.82 8.26 -1.82
CA TYR A 207 -15.37 8.21 -2.00
C TYR A 207 -14.76 9.46 -2.64
N LEU A 208 -15.57 10.40 -3.08
CA LEU A 208 -15.10 11.57 -3.82
C LEU A 208 -14.16 12.44 -3.00
N LEU A 209 -14.48 12.63 -1.72
CA LEU A 209 -13.65 13.41 -0.79
C LEU A 209 -12.25 12.79 -0.63
N ASN A 210 -12.17 11.47 -0.48
CA ASN A 210 -10.89 10.77 -0.36
C ASN A 210 -10.02 10.94 -1.62
N ILE A 211 -10.62 10.84 -2.79
CA ILE A 211 -9.91 11.02 -4.07
C ILE A 211 -9.38 12.45 -4.18
N ILE A 212 -10.18 13.48 -3.82
CA ILE A 212 -9.75 14.87 -3.85
C ILE A 212 -8.59 15.10 -2.89
N ILE A 213 -8.67 14.60 -1.65
CA ILE A 213 -7.59 14.72 -0.65
C ILE A 213 -6.30 14.10 -1.19
N VAL A 214 -6.37 12.90 -1.77
CA VAL A 214 -5.18 12.24 -2.33
C VAL A 214 -4.60 13.01 -3.51
N LEU A 215 -5.42 13.60 -4.37
CA LEU A 215 -4.95 14.46 -5.45
C LEU A 215 -4.21 15.69 -4.92
N ILE A 216 -4.75 16.36 -3.89
CA ILE A 216 -4.10 17.51 -3.23
C ILE A 216 -2.76 17.07 -2.64
N ILE A 217 -2.72 15.96 -1.92
CA ILE A 217 -1.47 15.41 -1.35
C ILE A 217 -0.47 15.08 -2.48
N THR A 218 -0.94 14.54 -3.60
CA THR A 218 -0.08 14.24 -4.76
C THR A 218 0.60 15.48 -5.30
N ILE A 219 -0.17 16.57 -5.49
CA ILE A 219 0.35 17.86 -5.96
C ILE A 219 1.33 18.43 -4.93
N ALA A 220 0.97 18.43 -3.65
CA ALA A 220 1.84 18.89 -2.57
C ALA A 220 3.16 18.12 -2.53
N MET A 221 3.12 16.78 -2.64
CA MET A 221 4.30 15.94 -2.68
C MET A 221 5.15 16.15 -3.94
N TYR A 222 4.52 16.38 -5.08
CA TYR A 222 5.25 16.73 -6.30
C TYR A 222 6.03 18.04 -6.12
N VAL A 223 5.39 19.07 -5.57
CA VAL A 223 6.03 20.37 -5.28
C VAL A 223 7.14 20.18 -4.25
N TYR A 224 6.89 19.45 -3.18
CA TYR A 224 7.89 19.12 -2.15
C TYR A 224 9.11 18.45 -2.75
N LEU A 225 8.94 17.40 -3.52
CA LEU A 225 10.03 16.64 -4.13
C LEU A 225 10.81 17.42 -5.20
N LYS A 226 10.15 18.39 -5.87
CA LYS A 226 10.77 19.21 -6.92
C LYS A 226 11.57 20.38 -6.37
N TYR A 227 11.07 21.02 -5.29
CA TYR A 227 11.61 22.30 -4.82
C TYR A 227 12.34 22.21 -3.49
N LEU A 228 12.16 21.16 -2.69
CA LEU A 228 12.88 21.05 -1.41
C LEU A 228 14.31 20.54 -1.61
N SER A 229 15.24 21.39 -1.22
CA SER A 229 16.68 21.24 -1.37
C SER A 229 17.28 20.03 -0.64
N LEU A 230 16.67 19.54 0.44
CA LEU A 230 17.16 18.42 1.25
C LEU A 230 17.27 17.09 0.49
N ILE A 231 16.61 16.97 -0.67
CA ILE A 231 16.62 15.76 -1.50
C ILE A 231 17.62 15.89 -2.66
N HIS A 232 18.12 17.10 -2.90
CA HIS A 232 19.09 17.38 -3.97
C HIS A 232 20.55 17.37 -3.47
N ILE A 233 20.77 17.17 -2.18
CA ILE A 233 22.09 16.96 -1.57
C ILE A 233 22.38 15.46 -1.50
#